data_48e5273dca55bd31d31929be605a38f1
#
_entry.id   48e5273dca55bd31d31929be605a38f1
#
_cell.length_a   1.000
_cell.length_b   1.000
_cell.length_c   1.000
_cell.angle_alpha   90.00
_cell.angle_beta   90.00
_cell.angle_gamma   90.00
#
_symmetry.space_group_name_H-M   'P 1'
#
loop_
_entity.id
_entity.type
_entity.pdbx_description
1 polymer ?
#
loop_
_entity_poly.entity_id
_entity_poly.type
_entity_poly.pdbx_seq_one_letter_code
_entity_poly.pdbx_strand_id
1 'polypeptide(L)'
;DSFRTQTQTSARVSVGDAAVVVQDGRRANSTEGALDDSLLNRVSALDGVRSVRGAHWDILWLDLPKQLSHSVGAQIAAQDVPALTKFTTLSRGRLPKTTGEVAIDSMLAEQQGLSVGDTIRLRTKDDDDAKAVHSAPTVVGIISAGADSRETDTGILYATAEQLQAMGARMDYRSLYVKAKPGTDASALLTKVSQTVHSVQPAASVQSRDEAIAQRAQAQTGGTTIASIINLLAPVCAVVAIIVIATTFSTLVARQTRMVGLMRCIGTTRRQVMLAVLRTGLMTGLVGSVLGAALGTGLGAIAVSSGTFADLKADQLTISPVSLGLTVALGTLVTLIAVLRPARKATRISPLVALTGQVTS
;
A
#
# COMPACT_ATOMS: atom_id res chain seq x y z
N ASP A 1 -5.47 -9.53 2.24
CA ASP A 1 -5.40 -9.38 3.73
C ASP A 1 -3.96 -9.18 4.20
N SER A 2 -2.99 -9.95 3.69
CA SER A 2 -1.57 -9.80 4.07
C SER A 2 -1.05 -8.39 3.81
N PHE A 3 -1.32 -7.82 2.65
CA PHE A 3 -0.94 -6.45 2.31
C PHE A 3 -1.61 -5.42 3.23
N ARG A 4 -2.92 -5.56 3.51
CA ARG A 4 -3.63 -4.67 4.44
C ARG A 4 -3.07 -4.77 5.87
N THR A 5 -2.78 -5.97 6.35
CA THR A 5 -2.23 -6.18 7.70
C THR A 5 -0.83 -5.60 7.80
N GLN A 6 0.00 -5.77 6.78
CA GLN A 6 1.35 -5.21 6.71
C GLN A 6 1.31 -3.68 6.66
N THR A 7 0.47 -3.12 5.79
CA THR A 7 0.26 -1.67 5.66
C THR A 7 -0.20 -1.04 6.96
N GLN A 8 -1.16 -1.66 7.65
CA GLN A 8 -1.62 -1.19 8.97
C GLN A 8 -0.53 -1.30 10.04
N THR A 9 0.26 -2.37 10.01
CA THR A 9 1.37 -2.54 10.95
C THR A 9 2.44 -1.48 10.71
N SER A 10 2.84 -1.24 9.47
CA SER A 10 3.78 -0.20 9.08
C SER A 10 3.26 1.19 9.46
N ALA A 11 2.00 1.50 9.18
CA ALA A 11 1.37 2.75 9.56
C ALA A 11 1.34 2.96 11.09
N ARG A 12 1.00 1.92 11.87
CA ARG A 12 1.01 1.98 13.33
C ARG A 12 2.41 2.24 13.89
N VAL A 13 3.40 1.61 13.31
CA VAL A 13 4.78 1.77 13.76
C VAL A 13 5.30 3.17 13.37
N SER A 14 4.94 3.69 12.19
CA SER A 14 5.34 5.04 11.76
C SER A 14 4.74 6.17 12.62
N VAL A 15 3.56 5.96 13.19
CA VAL A 15 2.93 6.91 14.13
C VAL A 15 3.47 6.71 15.57
N GLY A 16 3.91 5.50 15.90
CA GLY A 16 4.47 5.18 17.23
C GLY A 16 3.49 5.44 18.37
N ASP A 17 3.98 6.10 19.44
CA ASP A 17 3.22 6.43 20.66
C ASP A 17 2.60 7.83 20.62
N ALA A 18 2.59 8.50 19.46
CA ALA A 18 2.00 9.82 19.34
C ALA A 18 0.48 9.75 19.55
N ALA A 19 -0.06 10.65 20.37
CA ALA A 19 -1.50 10.81 20.55
C ALA A 19 -2.09 11.72 19.46
N VAL A 20 -1.32 12.72 19.01
CA VAL A 20 -1.69 13.64 17.93
C VAL A 20 -0.52 13.75 16.95
N VAL A 21 -0.85 13.76 15.67
CA VAL A 21 0.09 13.97 14.57
C VAL A 21 -0.30 15.24 13.82
N VAL A 22 0.65 16.15 13.68
CA VAL A 22 0.51 17.34 12.85
C VAL A 22 1.31 17.13 11.57
N GLN A 23 0.68 17.33 10.43
CA GLN A 23 1.36 17.25 9.14
C GLN A 23 1.34 18.60 8.45
N ASP A 24 2.43 18.94 7.82
CA ASP A 24 2.52 20.15 7.01
C ASP A 24 1.64 20.02 5.77
N GLY A 25 0.65 20.90 5.65
CA GLY A 25 -0.28 20.95 4.51
C GLY A 25 0.21 21.79 3.34
N ARG A 26 1.44 22.33 3.40
CA ARG A 26 1.99 23.19 2.35
C ARG A 26 2.28 22.43 1.06
N ARG A 27 2.19 23.14 -0.05
CA ARG A 27 2.77 22.69 -1.32
C ARG A 27 4.30 22.75 -1.24
N ALA A 28 4.99 21.90 -1.95
CA ALA A 28 6.43 21.67 -1.87
C ALA A 28 7.34 22.93 -1.97
N ASN A 29 6.82 24.06 -2.46
CA ASN A 29 7.60 25.30 -2.68
C ASN A 29 7.17 26.48 -1.83
N SER A 30 6.28 26.32 -0.83
CA SER A 30 5.84 27.39 0.05
C SER A 30 6.68 27.45 1.31
N THR A 31 7.16 28.65 1.69
CA THR A 31 7.91 28.91 2.94
C THR A 31 7.04 29.51 4.03
N GLU A 32 5.82 29.96 3.70
CA GLU A 32 4.92 30.59 4.66
C GLU A 32 4.31 29.56 5.61
N GLY A 33 4.35 29.83 6.91
CA GLY A 33 3.71 29.02 7.94
C GLY A 33 4.38 27.65 8.15
N ALA A 34 5.70 27.58 8.17
CA ALA A 34 6.44 26.36 8.43
C ALA A 34 6.11 25.76 9.80
N LEU A 35 6.13 24.44 9.90
CA LEU A 35 6.21 23.76 11.19
C LEU A 35 7.65 23.92 11.69
N ASP A 36 7.91 24.98 12.44
CA ASP A 36 9.23 25.38 12.92
C ASP A 36 9.41 25.09 14.42
N ASP A 37 10.60 25.39 14.94
CA ASP A 37 10.91 25.27 16.37
C ASP A 37 10.00 26.13 17.25
N SER A 38 9.54 27.28 16.76
CA SER A 38 8.65 28.15 17.52
C SER A 38 7.30 27.50 17.76
N LEU A 39 6.73 26.88 16.73
CA LEU A 39 5.49 26.11 16.83
C LEU A 39 5.67 24.83 17.66
N LEU A 40 6.79 24.13 17.48
CA LEU A 40 7.12 22.95 18.29
C LEU A 40 7.16 23.33 19.79
N ASN A 41 7.82 24.42 20.13
CA ASN A 41 7.91 24.89 21.52
C ASN A 41 6.54 25.31 22.07
N ARG A 42 5.71 26.00 21.27
CA ARG A 42 4.34 26.36 21.67
C ARG A 42 3.46 25.13 21.93
N VAL A 43 3.54 24.11 21.08
CA VAL A 43 2.80 22.87 21.26
C VAL A 43 3.34 22.10 22.47
N SER A 44 4.66 22.10 22.69
CA SER A 44 5.26 21.40 23.84
C SER A 44 4.89 22.02 25.18
N ALA A 45 4.57 23.31 25.22
CA ALA A 45 4.14 24.04 26.41
C ALA A 45 2.66 23.81 26.78
N LEU A 46 1.88 23.14 25.93
CA LEU A 46 0.46 22.86 26.20
C LEU A 46 0.30 21.86 27.35
N ASP A 47 -0.69 22.15 28.21
CA ASP A 47 -1.03 21.20 29.27
C ASP A 47 -1.60 19.90 28.68
N GLY A 48 -1.14 18.75 29.23
CA GLY A 48 -1.45 17.42 28.71
C GLY A 48 -0.40 16.89 27.72
N VAL A 49 0.54 17.72 27.22
CA VAL A 49 1.64 17.29 26.38
C VAL A 49 2.80 16.79 27.23
N ARG A 50 3.28 15.58 26.95
CA ARG A 50 4.49 15.02 27.56
C ARG A 50 5.75 15.42 26.79
N SER A 51 5.72 15.31 25.48
CA SER A 51 6.81 15.66 24.58
C SER A 51 6.29 15.86 23.15
N VAL A 52 6.97 16.71 22.39
CA VAL A 52 6.76 16.91 20.95
C VAL A 52 8.04 16.55 20.23
N ARG A 53 7.92 15.90 19.10
CA ARG A 53 9.04 15.53 18.22
C ARG A 53 8.74 15.98 16.81
N GLY A 54 9.69 16.68 16.19
CA GLY A 54 9.63 17.07 14.80
C GLY A 54 10.33 16.05 13.90
N ALA A 55 9.71 15.73 12.78
CA ALA A 55 10.33 14.95 11.72
C ALA A 55 10.68 15.88 10.56
N HIS A 56 11.97 15.96 10.26
CA HIS A 56 12.47 16.67 9.09
C HIS A 56 12.38 15.74 7.87
N TRP A 57 12.12 16.37 6.73
CA TRP A 57 12.18 15.70 5.44
C TRP A 57 12.54 16.73 4.38
N ASP A 58 13.63 16.47 3.69
CA ASP A 58 14.01 17.23 2.51
C ASP A 58 14.46 16.29 1.39
N ILE A 59 14.56 16.80 0.19
CA ILE A 59 15.01 16.05 -0.98
C ILE A 59 16.34 16.64 -1.43
N LEU A 60 17.37 15.82 -1.37
CA LEU A 60 18.69 16.12 -1.93
C LEU A 60 18.90 15.33 -3.22
N TRP A 61 19.87 15.74 -4.00
CA TRP A 61 20.26 15.05 -5.22
C TRP A 61 21.63 14.39 -5.03
N LEU A 62 21.70 13.12 -5.32
CA LEU A 62 22.94 12.36 -5.34
C LEU A 62 23.56 12.45 -6.73
N ASP A 63 24.77 13.02 -6.83
CA ASP A 63 25.51 13.12 -8.06
C ASP A 63 26.27 11.81 -8.31
N LEU A 64 25.87 11.09 -9.33
CA LEU A 64 26.47 9.81 -9.72
C LEU A 64 27.37 10.00 -10.96
N PRO A 65 28.59 9.44 -10.96
CA PRO A 65 29.56 9.66 -12.05
C PRO A 65 29.12 9.17 -13.43
N LYS A 66 28.11 8.30 -13.52
CA LYS A 66 27.70 7.61 -14.74
C LYS A 66 26.21 7.61 -15.03
N GLN A 67 25.39 8.23 -14.19
CA GLN A 67 23.94 8.23 -14.32
C GLN A 67 23.36 9.63 -14.07
N LEU A 68 22.11 9.82 -14.52
CA LEU A 68 21.32 11.00 -14.15
C LEU A 68 21.24 11.08 -12.61
N SER A 69 21.38 12.30 -12.09
CA SER A 69 21.27 12.57 -10.64
C SER A 69 20.05 11.89 -10.03
N HIS A 70 20.25 11.17 -8.94
CA HIS A 70 19.19 10.44 -8.24
C HIS A 70 18.71 11.25 -7.04
N SER A 71 17.39 11.37 -6.86
CA SER A 71 16.84 12.06 -5.69
C SER A 71 16.91 11.18 -4.46
N VAL A 72 17.34 11.74 -3.35
CA VAL A 72 17.48 11.07 -2.06
C VAL A 72 16.71 11.84 -1.01
N GLY A 73 15.86 11.16 -0.23
CA GLY A 73 15.22 11.76 0.94
C GLY A 73 16.25 11.99 2.05
N ALA A 74 16.32 13.20 2.58
CA ALA A 74 17.20 13.51 3.69
C ALA A 74 16.41 13.63 5.00
N GLN A 75 16.87 12.95 6.04
CA GLN A 75 16.27 12.94 7.38
C GLN A 75 17.32 13.17 8.46
N ILE A 76 16.91 13.75 9.58
CA ILE A 76 17.79 13.84 10.75
C ILE A 76 17.91 12.48 11.40
N ALA A 77 19.13 12.04 11.65
CA ALA A 77 19.45 10.85 12.41
C ALA A 77 19.25 11.10 13.92
N ALA A 78 18.03 11.44 14.33
CA ALA A 78 17.72 11.64 15.74
C ALA A 78 17.26 10.32 16.36
N GLN A 79 17.94 9.89 17.41
CA GLN A 79 17.61 8.67 18.17
C GLN A 79 16.22 8.70 18.83
N ASP A 80 15.59 9.86 18.86
CA ASP A 80 14.38 10.13 19.66
C ASP A 80 13.09 10.39 18.88
N VAL A 81 13.07 10.30 17.55
CA VAL A 81 11.83 10.42 16.79
C VAL A 81 11.15 9.05 16.72
N PRO A 82 9.88 8.91 17.16
CA PRO A 82 9.20 7.60 17.21
C PRO A 82 9.20 6.84 15.88
N ALA A 83 9.06 7.58 14.77
CA ALA A 83 9.13 7.03 13.42
C ALA A 83 10.53 6.50 13.05
N LEU A 84 11.58 7.05 13.65
CA LEU A 84 12.97 6.69 13.35
C LEU A 84 13.50 5.56 14.23
N THR A 85 13.08 5.48 15.50
CA THR A 85 13.62 4.48 16.45
C THR A 85 13.11 3.07 16.26
N LYS A 86 11.92 2.88 15.70
CA LYS A 86 11.34 1.54 15.50
C LYS A 86 11.65 0.95 14.11
N PHE A 87 12.01 1.75 13.12
CA PHE A 87 12.26 1.31 11.74
C PHE A 87 13.73 1.31 11.34
N THR A 88 14.57 2.01 12.06
CA THR A 88 15.99 2.10 11.76
C THR A 88 16.76 1.05 12.53
N THR A 89 16.82 -0.16 12.01
CA THR A 89 17.78 -1.14 12.48
C THR A 89 19.08 -0.91 11.73
N LEU A 90 20.14 -0.57 12.46
CA LEU A 90 21.49 -0.45 11.89
C LEU A 90 21.94 -1.82 11.39
N SER A 91 22.17 -1.94 10.07
CA SER A 91 22.63 -3.17 9.45
C SER A 91 24.16 -3.28 9.49
N ARG A 92 24.85 -2.15 9.24
CA ARG A 92 26.32 -2.09 9.22
C ARG A 92 26.80 -0.71 9.68
N GLY A 93 27.99 -0.65 10.28
CA GLY A 93 28.61 0.60 10.68
C GLY A 93 27.97 1.23 11.92
N ARG A 94 27.82 2.54 11.94
CA ARG A 94 27.26 3.34 13.04
C ARG A 94 26.40 4.49 12.53
N LEU A 95 25.62 5.10 13.42
CA LEU A 95 24.91 6.35 13.09
C LEU A 95 25.88 7.54 13.00
N PRO A 96 25.60 8.53 12.15
CA PRO A 96 26.41 9.76 12.04
C PRO A 96 26.37 10.54 13.35
N LYS A 97 27.53 11.07 13.75
CA LYS A 97 27.69 11.84 14.99
C LYS A 97 28.25 13.24 14.75
N THR A 98 28.92 13.43 13.64
CA THR A 98 29.61 14.69 13.30
C THR A 98 29.23 15.15 11.91
N THR A 99 29.52 16.41 11.60
CA THR A 99 29.45 16.95 10.25
C THR A 99 30.43 16.19 9.34
N GLY A 100 30.03 15.99 8.08
CA GLY A 100 30.79 15.16 7.12
C GLY A 100 30.43 13.69 7.15
N GLU A 101 29.51 13.24 8.04
CA GLU A 101 29.08 11.86 8.14
C GLU A 101 27.61 11.70 7.79
N VAL A 102 27.30 10.60 7.09
CA VAL A 102 25.91 10.19 6.77
C VAL A 102 25.74 8.70 6.94
N ALA A 103 24.51 8.29 7.23
CA ALA A 103 24.08 6.90 7.06
C ALA A 103 23.04 6.84 5.94
N ILE A 104 23.05 5.75 5.19
CA ILE A 104 22.12 5.52 4.07
C ILE A 104 21.28 4.28 4.33
N ASP A 105 20.12 4.21 3.71
CA ASP A 105 19.34 2.98 3.79
C ASP A 105 19.94 1.86 2.92
N SER A 106 19.56 0.62 3.23
CA SER A 106 20.06 -0.56 2.52
C SER A 106 19.62 -0.60 1.05
N MET A 107 18.47 -0.01 0.71
CA MET A 107 17.99 0.06 -0.66
C MET A 107 18.89 0.97 -1.51
N LEU A 108 19.20 2.17 -1.01
CA LEU A 108 20.13 3.08 -1.68
C LEU A 108 21.54 2.48 -1.80
N ALA A 109 22.01 1.79 -0.73
CA ALA A 109 23.29 1.13 -0.73
C ALA A 109 23.39 0.04 -1.81
N GLU A 110 22.36 -0.79 -1.95
CA GLU A 110 22.30 -1.86 -2.95
C GLU A 110 22.15 -1.31 -4.38
N GLN A 111 21.26 -0.35 -4.60
CA GLN A 111 21.02 0.24 -5.92
C GLN A 111 22.24 0.96 -6.48
N GLN A 112 22.99 1.65 -5.62
CA GLN A 112 24.15 2.45 -6.02
C GLN A 112 25.51 1.78 -5.77
N GLY A 113 25.50 0.57 -5.20
CA GLY A 113 26.72 -0.18 -4.86
C GLY A 113 27.58 0.51 -3.80
N LEU A 114 26.94 1.23 -2.86
CA LEU A 114 27.61 2.00 -1.81
C LEU A 114 27.89 1.14 -0.58
N SER A 115 29.03 1.39 0.04
CA SER A 115 29.50 0.71 1.24
C SER A 115 29.90 1.69 2.33
N VAL A 116 30.00 1.22 3.57
CA VAL A 116 30.53 2.01 4.68
C VAL A 116 31.98 2.39 4.36
N GLY A 117 32.29 3.68 4.43
CA GLY A 117 33.58 4.26 4.08
C GLY A 117 33.58 5.03 2.76
N ASP A 118 32.56 4.83 1.92
CA ASP A 118 32.47 5.55 0.65
C ASP A 118 32.07 7.01 0.85
N THR A 119 32.56 7.87 -0.03
CA THR A 119 32.18 9.29 -0.06
C THR A 119 31.14 9.48 -1.16
N ILE A 120 30.01 10.08 -0.79
CA ILE A 120 28.92 10.39 -1.73
C ILE A 120 28.88 11.89 -2.02
N ARG A 121 28.55 12.25 -3.26
CA ARG A 121 28.40 13.66 -3.65
C ARG A 121 26.91 13.99 -3.65
N LEU A 122 26.55 15.00 -2.88
CA LEU A 122 25.18 15.47 -2.73
C LEU A 122 25.09 16.94 -3.12
N ARG A 123 23.96 17.33 -3.66
CA ARG A 123 23.62 18.73 -3.93
C ARG A 123 22.17 19.03 -3.57
N THR A 124 21.88 20.26 -3.21
CA THR A 124 20.50 20.74 -3.11
C THR A 124 19.88 20.88 -4.50
N LYS A 125 18.56 20.81 -4.56
CA LYS A 125 17.83 21.20 -5.76
C LYS A 125 17.76 22.71 -5.81
N ASP A 126 18.53 23.34 -6.72
CA ASP A 126 18.32 24.71 -7.13
C ASP A 126 18.15 24.71 -8.67
N ASP A 127 17.28 25.56 -9.19
CA ASP A 127 17.12 25.76 -10.65
C ASP A 127 18.34 26.46 -11.25
N ASP A 128 19.15 27.10 -10.39
CA ASP A 128 20.43 27.73 -10.72
C ASP A 128 21.57 26.89 -10.12
N ASP A 129 22.25 26.10 -10.92
CA ASP A 129 23.38 25.25 -10.49
C ASP A 129 24.48 26.04 -9.74
N ALA A 130 24.59 27.36 -9.98
CA ALA A 130 25.54 28.22 -9.29
C ALA A 130 25.18 28.47 -7.81
N LYS A 131 23.93 28.25 -7.41
CA LYS A 131 23.44 28.38 -6.05
C LYS A 131 23.29 27.05 -5.32
N ALA A 132 23.46 25.93 -6.02
CA ALA A 132 23.37 24.63 -5.41
C ALA A 132 24.50 24.43 -4.40
N VAL A 133 24.15 24.01 -3.19
CA VAL A 133 25.15 23.63 -2.18
C VAL A 133 25.61 22.22 -2.46
N HIS A 134 26.92 22.07 -2.65
CA HIS A 134 27.55 20.77 -2.86
C HIS A 134 28.20 20.28 -1.56
N SER A 135 28.00 18.99 -1.26
CA SER A 135 28.60 18.34 -0.09
C SER A 135 29.10 16.96 -0.47
N ALA A 136 30.15 16.50 0.21
CA ALA A 136 30.75 15.19 -0.02
C ALA A 136 30.95 14.42 1.29
N PRO A 137 29.84 14.06 1.99
CA PRO A 137 29.95 13.31 3.24
C PRO A 137 30.35 11.86 3.01
N THR A 138 30.92 11.27 4.08
CA THR A 138 31.30 9.85 4.13
C THR A 138 30.17 9.01 4.70
N VAL A 139 29.87 7.88 4.08
CA VAL A 139 28.92 6.88 4.56
C VAL A 139 29.51 6.15 5.76
N VAL A 140 28.96 6.37 6.95
CA VAL A 140 29.44 5.73 8.20
C VAL A 140 28.53 4.59 8.67
N GLY A 141 27.35 4.45 8.07
CA GLY A 141 26.41 3.39 8.41
C GLY A 141 25.43 3.06 7.31
N ILE A 142 24.93 1.84 7.33
CA ILE A 142 23.84 1.37 6.49
C ILE A 142 22.72 0.93 7.41
N ILE A 143 21.54 1.51 7.18
CA ILE A 143 20.32 1.29 7.95
C ILE A 143 19.39 0.40 7.12
N SER A 144 18.70 -0.53 7.76
CA SER A 144 17.67 -1.33 7.08
C SER A 144 16.63 -0.41 6.45
N ALA A 145 16.34 -0.59 5.17
CA ALA A 145 15.33 0.21 4.47
C ALA A 145 14.00 0.14 5.19
N GLY A 146 13.47 1.28 5.58
CA GLY A 146 12.16 1.42 6.21
C GLY A 146 11.02 1.37 5.19
N ALA A 147 9.79 1.45 5.68
CA ALA A 147 8.60 1.52 4.83
C ALA A 147 8.64 2.76 3.92
N ASP A 148 9.13 3.89 4.45
CA ASP A 148 9.18 5.17 3.72
C ASP A 148 10.12 5.12 2.50
N SER A 149 11.27 4.43 2.61
CA SER A 149 12.22 4.25 1.50
C SER A 149 11.61 3.44 0.35
N ARG A 150 10.82 2.44 0.71
CA ARG A 150 10.19 1.52 -0.24
C ARG A 150 8.99 2.16 -0.94
N GLU A 151 8.27 3.03 -0.24
CA GLU A 151 7.06 3.66 -0.76
C GLU A 151 7.36 4.68 -1.84
N THR A 152 8.48 5.41 -1.71
CA THR A 152 8.84 6.50 -2.61
C THR A 152 9.79 6.10 -3.73
N ASP A 153 10.32 4.86 -3.70
CA ASP A 153 11.46 4.42 -4.53
C ASP A 153 12.65 5.39 -4.46
N THR A 154 12.67 6.15 -3.38
CA THR A 154 13.67 7.18 -3.09
C THR A 154 14.49 6.70 -1.92
N GLY A 155 15.79 6.50 -2.13
CA GLY A 155 16.69 6.17 -1.04
C GLY A 155 16.65 7.21 0.07
N ILE A 156 16.87 6.81 1.31
CA ILE A 156 16.88 7.71 2.45
C ILE A 156 18.30 7.87 2.99
N LEU A 157 18.66 9.11 3.23
CA LEU A 157 19.91 9.52 3.86
C LEU A 157 19.60 10.08 5.25
N TYR A 158 20.39 9.67 6.23
CA TYR A 158 20.33 10.13 7.60
C TYR A 158 21.59 10.89 7.95
N ALA A 159 21.46 12.09 8.50
CA ALA A 159 22.56 12.93 8.91
C ALA A 159 22.25 13.64 10.23
N THR A 160 23.26 14.30 10.83
CA THR A 160 23.00 15.21 11.95
C THR A 160 22.30 16.48 11.44
N ALA A 161 21.63 17.21 12.34
CA ALA A 161 20.97 18.46 11.98
C ALA A 161 21.97 19.47 11.39
N GLU A 162 23.17 19.58 12.00
CA GLU A 162 24.23 20.46 11.53
C GLU A 162 24.73 20.06 10.14
N GLN A 163 24.83 18.75 9.85
CA GLN A 163 25.22 18.27 8.53
C GLN A 163 24.14 18.58 7.48
N LEU A 164 22.86 18.39 7.79
CA LEU A 164 21.76 18.74 6.89
C LEU A 164 21.73 20.23 6.61
N GLN A 165 21.91 21.07 7.64
CA GLN A 165 21.99 22.50 7.49
C GLN A 165 23.21 22.92 6.64
N ALA A 166 24.36 22.29 6.86
CA ALA A 166 25.56 22.54 6.04
C ALA A 166 25.38 22.12 4.57
N MET A 167 24.51 21.13 4.30
CA MET A 167 24.13 20.71 2.96
C MET A 167 23.04 21.61 2.32
N GLY A 168 22.57 22.65 3.04
CA GLY A 168 21.52 23.54 2.56
C GLY A 168 20.11 22.94 2.62
N ALA A 169 19.93 21.85 3.35
CA ALA A 169 18.60 21.27 3.55
C ALA A 169 17.71 22.20 4.39
N ARG A 170 16.42 22.18 4.12
CA ARG A 170 15.45 22.92 4.93
C ARG A 170 15.35 22.32 6.33
N MET A 171 15.32 23.19 7.34
CA MET A 171 15.27 22.79 8.74
C MET A 171 13.86 22.89 9.35
N ASP A 172 12.82 23.09 8.54
CA ASP A 172 11.44 23.01 8.96
C ASP A 172 10.96 21.55 9.08
N TYR A 173 9.96 21.34 9.92
CA TYR A 173 9.41 20.00 10.14
C TYR A 173 8.31 19.70 9.14
N ARG A 174 8.34 18.49 8.59
CA ARG A 174 7.22 17.95 7.78
C ARG A 174 6.09 17.45 8.65
N SER A 175 6.41 16.93 9.82
CA SER A 175 5.42 16.44 10.77
C SER A 175 5.87 16.67 12.21
N LEU A 176 4.90 16.95 13.10
CA LEU A 176 5.13 16.94 14.54
C LEU A 176 4.36 15.79 15.16
N TYR A 177 5.02 15.05 16.03
CA TYR A 177 4.45 13.94 16.80
C TYR A 177 4.31 14.37 18.25
N VAL A 178 3.07 14.47 18.72
CA VAL A 178 2.74 14.91 20.07
C VAL A 178 2.42 13.72 20.94
N LYS A 179 3.20 13.51 21.98
CA LYS A 179 2.95 12.46 22.98
C LYS A 179 2.21 13.05 24.17
N ALA A 180 1.09 12.42 24.56
CA ALA A 180 0.29 12.84 25.70
C ALA A 180 0.91 12.38 27.03
N LYS A 181 0.64 13.15 28.12
CA LYS A 181 0.85 12.67 29.49
C LYS A 181 -0.13 11.51 29.81
N PRO A 182 0.25 10.58 30.68
CA PRO A 182 -0.67 9.54 31.13
C PRO A 182 -1.94 10.16 31.74
N GLY A 183 -3.11 9.61 31.36
CA GLY A 183 -4.41 10.10 31.86
C GLY A 183 -4.98 11.35 31.15
N THR A 184 -4.29 11.89 30.14
CA THR A 184 -4.82 13.00 29.35
C THR A 184 -5.88 12.50 28.37
N ASP A 185 -7.01 13.20 28.30
CA ASP A 185 -8.01 12.95 27.26
C ASP A 185 -7.46 13.34 25.88
N ALA A 186 -7.39 12.34 24.99
CA ALA A 186 -6.85 12.49 23.65
C ALA A 186 -7.68 13.48 22.80
N SER A 187 -8.98 13.55 22.98
CA SER A 187 -9.87 14.43 22.23
C SER A 187 -9.70 15.90 22.65
N ALA A 188 -9.59 16.16 23.94
CA ALA A 188 -9.30 17.49 24.47
C ALA A 188 -7.91 17.97 24.06
N LEU A 189 -6.91 17.06 24.05
CA LEU A 189 -5.57 17.39 23.59
C LEU A 189 -5.55 17.70 22.09
N LEU A 190 -6.23 16.91 21.26
CA LEU A 190 -6.37 17.15 19.82
C LEU A 190 -6.92 18.55 19.54
N THR A 191 -7.96 18.95 20.26
CA THR A 191 -8.57 20.29 20.11
C THR A 191 -7.59 21.41 20.46
N LYS A 192 -6.88 21.30 21.58
CA LYS A 192 -5.88 22.30 21.99
C LYS A 192 -4.72 22.43 21.00
N VAL A 193 -4.18 21.28 20.55
CA VAL A 193 -3.11 21.24 19.56
C VAL A 193 -3.61 21.84 18.24
N SER A 194 -4.81 21.47 17.79
CA SER A 194 -5.41 21.97 16.56
C SER A 194 -5.55 23.51 16.60
N GLN A 195 -6.09 24.08 17.68
CA GLN A 195 -6.21 25.53 17.83
C GLN A 195 -4.84 26.22 17.80
N THR A 196 -3.84 25.68 18.49
CA THR A 196 -2.49 26.24 18.53
C THR A 196 -1.81 26.18 17.16
N VAL A 197 -1.93 25.07 16.48
CA VAL A 197 -1.34 24.86 15.15
C VAL A 197 -2.02 25.73 14.11
N HIS A 198 -3.34 25.75 14.04
CA HIS A 198 -4.08 26.53 13.03
C HIS A 198 -3.96 28.04 13.25
N SER A 199 -3.60 28.52 14.45
CA SER A 199 -3.30 29.93 14.68
C SER A 199 -2.03 30.41 13.96
N VAL A 200 -1.12 29.49 13.62
CA VAL A 200 0.17 29.77 12.93
C VAL A 200 0.13 29.24 11.51
N GLN A 201 -0.34 28.01 11.34
CA GLN A 201 -0.39 27.29 10.07
C GLN A 201 -1.81 26.76 9.80
N PRO A 202 -2.68 27.56 9.17
CA PRO A 202 -4.06 27.16 8.89
C PRO A 202 -4.17 25.95 7.94
N ALA A 203 -3.16 25.74 7.09
CA ALA A 203 -3.15 24.63 6.12
C ALA A 203 -2.64 23.30 6.71
N ALA A 204 -2.11 23.31 7.94
CA ALA A 204 -1.62 22.09 8.57
C ALA A 204 -2.77 21.14 8.88
N SER A 205 -2.54 19.84 8.67
CA SER A 205 -3.49 18.79 9.06
C SER A 205 -3.14 18.31 10.46
N VAL A 206 -4.11 18.41 11.38
CA VAL A 206 -3.96 17.92 12.76
C VAL A 206 -4.88 16.71 12.94
N GLN A 207 -4.31 15.59 13.30
CA GLN A 207 -5.00 14.30 13.30
C GLN A 207 -4.80 13.56 14.62
N SER A 208 -5.80 12.82 15.03
CA SER A 208 -5.66 11.82 16.07
C SER A 208 -4.74 10.68 15.60
N ARG A 209 -4.25 9.90 16.55
CA ARG A 209 -3.43 8.71 16.25
C ARG A 209 -4.11 7.76 15.26
N ASP A 210 -5.38 7.47 15.48
CA ASP A 210 -6.11 6.49 14.66
C ASP A 210 -6.40 7.02 13.25
N GLU A 211 -6.71 8.31 13.12
CA GLU A 211 -6.85 8.98 11.82
C GLU A 211 -5.52 8.98 11.05
N ALA A 212 -4.41 9.32 11.71
CA ALA A 212 -3.10 9.31 11.09
C ALA A 212 -2.68 7.91 10.62
N ILE A 213 -2.98 6.87 11.40
CA ILE A 213 -2.76 5.47 11.01
C ILE A 213 -3.64 5.10 9.80
N ALA A 214 -4.93 5.45 9.84
CA ALA A 214 -5.87 5.15 8.77
C ALA A 214 -5.46 5.86 7.46
N GLN A 215 -5.10 7.14 7.52
CA GLN A 215 -4.67 7.91 6.36
C GLN A 215 -3.39 7.34 5.73
N ARG A 216 -2.38 7.00 6.54
CA ARG A 216 -1.15 6.38 6.03
C ARG A 216 -1.39 5.02 5.43
N ALA A 217 -2.21 4.17 6.10
CA ALA A 217 -2.60 2.89 5.55
C ALA A 217 -3.33 3.05 4.21
N GLN A 218 -4.16 4.07 4.08
CA GLN A 218 -4.90 4.36 2.87
C GLN A 218 -4.00 4.92 1.76
N ALA A 219 -3.05 5.80 2.09
CA ALA A 219 -2.05 6.31 1.15
C ALA A 219 -1.19 5.18 0.58
N GLN A 220 -0.74 4.26 1.43
CA GLN A 220 0.01 3.06 1.00
C GLN A 220 -0.82 2.11 0.13
N THR A 221 -2.14 2.05 0.34
CA THR A 221 -3.03 1.20 -0.48
C THR A 221 -3.39 1.86 -1.81
N GLY A 222 -3.48 3.18 -1.86
CA GLY A 222 -3.84 3.97 -3.04
C GLY A 222 -2.66 4.31 -3.95
N GLY A 223 -1.45 4.26 -3.44
CA GLY A 223 -0.24 4.74 -4.14
C GLY A 223 0.31 3.81 -5.20
N THR A 224 -0.04 2.53 -5.22
CA THR A 224 0.45 1.63 -6.25
C THR A 224 -0.46 1.73 -7.49
N THR A 225 0.04 2.32 -8.55
CA THR A 225 -0.60 2.34 -9.89
C THR A 225 -1.08 0.94 -10.29
N ILE A 226 -0.32 -0.09 -9.91
CA ILE A 226 -0.63 -1.50 -10.14
C ILE A 226 -1.90 -1.94 -9.40
N ALA A 227 -2.07 -1.60 -8.13
CA ALA A 227 -3.28 -1.96 -7.38
C ALA A 227 -4.53 -1.27 -7.96
N SER A 228 -4.41 -0.04 -8.41
CA SER A 228 -5.48 0.70 -9.08
C SER A 228 -5.84 0.06 -10.43
N ILE A 229 -4.86 -0.36 -11.22
CA ILE A 229 -5.08 -1.07 -12.48
C ILE A 229 -5.75 -2.42 -12.23
N ILE A 230 -5.31 -3.19 -11.23
CA ILE A 230 -5.92 -4.47 -10.87
C ILE A 230 -7.37 -4.28 -10.42
N ASN A 231 -7.65 -3.28 -9.59
CA ASN A 231 -9.01 -2.98 -9.12
C ASN A 231 -9.95 -2.56 -10.26
N LEU A 232 -9.43 -1.91 -11.29
CA LEU A 232 -10.20 -1.55 -12.49
C LEU A 232 -10.39 -2.76 -13.43
N LEU A 233 -9.38 -3.61 -13.55
CA LEU A 233 -9.39 -4.74 -14.48
C LEU A 233 -10.20 -5.93 -13.96
N ALA A 234 -10.19 -6.18 -12.65
CA ALA A 234 -10.87 -7.31 -12.04
C ALA A 234 -12.38 -7.39 -12.36
N PRO A 235 -13.19 -6.31 -12.24
CA PRO A 235 -14.60 -6.36 -12.61
C PRO A 235 -14.81 -6.59 -14.11
N VAL A 236 -13.95 -6.07 -14.97
CA VAL A 236 -14.01 -6.29 -16.43
C VAL A 236 -13.78 -7.78 -16.73
N CYS A 237 -12.74 -8.37 -16.15
CA CYS A 237 -12.47 -9.81 -16.27
C CYS A 237 -13.64 -10.65 -15.73
N ALA A 238 -14.27 -10.26 -14.63
CA ALA A 238 -15.43 -10.96 -14.09
C ALA A 238 -16.63 -10.92 -15.05
N VAL A 239 -16.90 -9.78 -15.69
CA VAL A 239 -17.98 -9.67 -16.69
C VAL A 239 -17.70 -10.55 -17.90
N VAL A 240 -16.48 -10.55 -18.43
CA VAL A 240 -16.08 -11.41 -19.55
C VAL A 240 -16.22 -12.87 -19.17
N ALA A 241 -15.77 -13.26 -17.97
CA ALA A 241 -15.92 -14.64 -17.47
C ALA A 241 -17.40 -15.05 -17.38
N ILE A 242 -18.29 -14.19 -16.87
CA ILE A 242 -19.74 -14.46 -16.82
C ILE A 242 -20.29 -14.72 -18.21
N ILE A 243 -19.92 -13.93 -19.21
CA ILE A 243 -20.39 -14.09 -20.59
C ILE A 243 -19.89 -15.42 -21.18
N VAL A 244 -18.61 -15.73 -21.02
CA VAL A 244 -18.01 -16.97 -21.51
C VAL A 244 -18.65 -18.20 -20.86
N ILE A 245 -18.80 -18.18 -19.54
CA ILE A 245 -19.45 -19.28 -18.81
C ILE A 245 -20.90 -19.43 -19.26
N ALA A 246 -21.67 -18.34 -19.37
CA ALA A 246 -23.06 -18.38 -19.79
C ALA A 246 -23.23 -18.91 -21.21
N THR A 247 -22.37 -18.52 -22.15
CA THR A 247 -22.42 -19.04 -23.54
C THR A 247 -22.02 -20.51 -23.61
N THR A 248 -20.99 -20.95 -22.89
CA THR A 248 -20.57 -22.35 -22.81
C THR A 248 -21.68 -23.25 -22.25
N PHE A 249 -22.28 -22.82 -21.12
CA PHE A 249 -23.41 -23.57 -20.55
C PHE A 249 -24.64 -23.55 -21.43
N SER A 250 -24.93 -22.44 -22.14
CA SER A 250 -26.04 -22.39 -23.12
C SER A 250 -25.84 -23.40 -24.24
N THR A 251 -24.63 -23.54 -24.77
CA THR A 251 -24.28 -24.49 -25.81
C THR A 251 -24.37 -25.94 -25.29
N LEU A 252 -23.89 -26.19 -24.08
CA LEU A 252 -23.95 -27.50 -23.43
C LEU A 252 -25.42 -27.94 -23.23
N VAL A 253 -26.25 -27.04 -22.69
CA VAL A 253 -27.69 -27.28 -22.50
C VAL A 253 -28.40 -27.51 -23.84
N ALA A 254 -28.07 -26.74 -24.88
CA ALA A 254 -28.64 -26.91 -26.23
C ALA A 254 -28.32 -28.29 -26.80
N ARG A 255 -27.10 -28.79 -26.64
CA ARG A 255 -26.71 -30.15 -27.06
C ARG A 255 -27.46 -31.25 -26.30
N GLN A 256 -27.80 -31.00 -25.04
CA GLN A 256 -28.52 -31.95 -24.17
C GLN A 256 -30.06 -31.84 -24.22
N THR A 257 -30.58 -30.95 -25.07
CA THR A 257 -32.04 -30.65 -25.13
C THR A 257 -32.88 -31.89 -25.37
N ARG A 258 -32.45 -32.78 -26.26
CA ARG A 258 -33.17 -34.04 -26.55
C ARG A 258 -33.23 -34.94 -25.33
N MET A 259 -32.12 -35.11 -24.59
CA MET A 259 -32.07 -35.91 -23.36
C MET A 259 -32.97 -35.30 -22.26
N VAL A 260 -32.93 -33.99 -22.09
CA VAL A 260 -33.78 -33.28 -21.14
C VAL A 260 -35.28 -33.45 -21.51
N GLY A 261 -35.61 -33.41 -22.81
CA GLY A 261 -36.96 -33.68 -23.32
C GLY A 261 -37.44 -35.07 -22.97
N LEU A 262 -36.63 -36.11 -23.24
CA LEU A 262 -36.91 -37.49 -22.90
C LEU A 262 -37.13 -37.70 -21.40
N MET A 263 -36.25 -37.15 -20.56
CA MET A 263 -36.39 -37.23 -19.11
C MET A 263 -37.71 -36.60 -18.61
N ARG A 264 -38.16 -35.54 -19.24
CA ARG A 264 -39.46 -34.90 -18.89
C ARG A 264 -40.65 -35.75 -19.33
N CYS A 265 -40.57 -36.48 -20.42
CA CYS A 265 -41.60 -37.43 -20.83
C CYS A 265 -41.77 -38.59 -19.83
N ILE A 266 -40.71 -38.98 -19.11
CA ILE A 266 -40.71 -40.01 -18.07
C ILE A 266 -41.15 -39.46 -16.69
N GLY A 267 -41.46 -38.10 -16.59
CA GLY A 267 -42.02 -37.50 -15.39
C GLY A 267 -41.07 -36.62 -14.56
N THR A 268 -39.90 -36.26 -15.08
CA THR A 268 -38.97 -35.35 -14.36
C THR A 268 -39.54 -33.94 -14.27
N THR A 269 -39.52 -33.37 -13.08
CA THR A 269 -40.03 -32.01 -12.84
C THR A 269 -39.04 -30.92 -13.30
N ARG A 270 -39.54 -29.71 -13.64
CA ARG A 270 -38.71 -28.58 -14.02
C ARG A 270 -37.67 -28.21 -12.95
N ARG A 271 -38.03 -28.40 -11.67
CA ARG A 271 -37.09 -28.13 -10.54
C ARG A 271 -35.91 -29.10 -10.52
N GLN A 272 -36.17 -30.40 -10.82
CA GLN A 272 -35.11 -31.41 -10.87
C GLN A 272 -34.11 -31.13 -12.00
N VAL A 273 -34.58 -30.73 -13.18
CA VAL A 273 -33.70 -30.34 -14.30
C VAL A 273 -32.88 -29.11 -13.94
N MET A 274 -33.52 -28.09 -13.34
CA MET A 274 -32.82 -26.88 -12.92
C MET A 274 -31.74 -27.17 -11.85
N LEU A 275 -32.09 -28.02 -10.87
CA LEU A 275 -31.14 -28.42 -9.83
C LEU A 275 -29.96 -29.22 -10.40
N ALA A 276 -30.19 -30.08 -11.39
CA ALA A 276 -29.14 -30.83 -12.06
C ALA A 276 -28.13 -29.88 -12.75
N VAL A 277 -28.62 -28.90 -13.50
CA VAL A 277 -27.76 -27.87 -14.16
C VAL A 277 -27.02 -27.03 -13.13
N LEU A 278 -27.69 -26.59 -12.06
CA LEU A 278 -27.07 -25.82 -11.00
C LEU A 278 -26.02 -26.62 -10.22
N ARG A 279 -26.25 -27.92 -9.97
CA ARG A 279 -25.25 -28.81 -9.36
C ARG A 279 -23.99 -28.91 -10.22
N THR A 280 -24.17 -29.09 -11.54
CA THR A 280 -23.03 -29.09 -12.47
C THR A 280 -22.29 -27.74 -12.43
N GLY A 281 -23.02 -26.61 -12.47
CA GLY A 281 -22.43 -25.28 -12.32
C GLY A 281 -21.70 -25.05 -10.99
N LEU A 282 -22.26 -25.57 -9.90
CA LEU A 282 -21.64 -25.49 -8.56
C LEU A 282 -20.33 -26.27 -8.51
N MET A 283 -20.32 -27.53 -8.99
CA MET A 283 -19.13 -28.38 -9.02
C MET A 283 -18.04 -27.77 -9.91
N THR A 284 -18.39 -27.32 -11.12
CA THR A 284 -17.46 -26.68 -12.03
C THR A 284 -16.94 -25.36 -11.44
N GLY A 285 -17.83 -24.55 -10.84
CA GLY A 285 -17.46 -23.29 -10.19
C GLY A 285 -16.54 -23.49 -8.99
N LEU A 286 -16.81 -24.50 -8.16
CA LEU A 286 -15.98 -24.82 -7.00
C LEU A 286 -14.57 -25.28 -7.43
N VAL A 287 -14.50 -26.25 -8.34
CA VAL A 287 -13.22 -26.77 -8.86
C VAL A 287 -12.43 -25.63 -9.55
N GLY A 288 -13.09 -24.86 -10.42
CA GLY A 288 -12.45 -23.74 -11.10
C GLY A 288 -11.98 -22.65 -10.15
N SER A 289 -12.75 -22.35 -9.11
CA SER A 289 -12.37 -21.32 -8.12
C SER A 289 -11.21 -21.78 -7.23
N VAL A 290 -11.17 -23.05 -6.85
CA VAL A 290 -10.04 -23.61 -6.09
C VAL A 290 -8.76 -23.62 -6.93
N LEU A 291 -8.84 -24.08 -8.18
CA LEU A 291 -7.70 -24.05 -9.11
C LEU A 291 -7.24 -22.61 -9.39
N GLY A 292 -8.18 -21.71 -9.61
CA GLY A 292 -7.87 -20.28 -9.82
C GLY A 292 -7.21 -19.65 -8.60
N ALA A 293 -7.68 -19.95 -7.39
CA ALA A 293 -7.06 -19.47 -6.16
C ALA A 293 -5.64 -20.05 -5.96
N ALA A 294 -5.46 -21.34 -6.23
CA ALA A 294 -4.14 -21.99 -6.13
C ALA A 294 -3.14 -21.44 -7.17
N LEU A 295 -3.56 -21.27 -8.42
CA LEU A 295 -2.74 -20.68 -9.47
C LEU A 295 -2.43 -19.21 -9.17
N GLY A 296 -3.40 -18.43 -8.75
CA GLY A 296 -3.21 -17.02 -8.41
C GLY A 296 -2.25 -16.83 -7.25
N THR A 297 -2.37 -17.62 -6.18
CA THR A 297 -1.43 -17.56 -5.04
C THR A 297 -0.05 -18.09 -5.42
N GLY A 298 0.04 -19.14 -6.25
CA GLY A 298 1.30 -19.68 -6.74
C GLY A 298 2.06 -18.70 -7.63
N LEU A 299 1.39 -18.08 -8.59
CA LEU A 299 1.99 -17.04 -9.45
C LEU A 299 2.39 -15.81 -8.65
N GLY A 300 1.57 -15.39 -7.67
CA GLY A 300 1.91 -14.32 -6.74
C GLY A 300 3.16 -14.62 -5.93
N ALA A 301 3.30 -15.83 -5.41
CA ALA A 301 4.47 -16.27 -4.67
C ALA A 301 5.74 -16.28 -5.56
N ILE A 302 5.63 -16.76 -6.80
CA ILE A 302 6.74 -16.75 -7.78
C ILE A 302 7.13 -15.30 -8.12
N ALA A 303 6.18 -14.42 -8.36
CA ALA A 303 6.45 -13.02 -8.69
C ALA A 303 7.17 -12.29 -7.55
N VAL A 304 6.83 -12.59 -6.29
CA VAL A 304 7.52 -12.06 -5.11
C VAL A 304 8.92 -12.67 -4.97
N SER A 305 9.07 -13.97 -5.16
CA SER A 305 10.38 -14.65 -5.04
C SER A 305 11.37 -14.28 -6.15
N SER A 306 10.87 -13.90 -7.33
CA SER A 306 11.70 -13.46 -8.47
C SER A 306 12.18 -12.01 -8.36
N GLY A 307 11.86 -11.30 -7.26
CA GLY A 307 12.25 -9.90 -7.07
C GLY A 307 11.54 -8.90 -7.99
N THR A 308 10.54 -9.35 -8.76
CA THR A 308 9.74 -8.46 -9.64
C THR A 308 9.00 -7.39 -8.83
N PHE A 309 8.69 -7.69 -7.57
CA PHE A 309 8.18 -6.75 -6.57
C PHE A 309 9.24 -6.64 -5.47
N ALA A 310 10.20 -5.72 -5.64
CA ALA A 310 11.36 -5.53 -4.77
C ALA A 310 11.02 -5.33 -3.28
N ASP A 311 9.76 -4.99 -2.98
CA ASP A 311 9.28 -4.64 -1.64
C ASP A 311 8.65 -5.78 -0.85
N LEU A 312 8.42 -6.95 -1.45
CA LEU A 312 7.75 -8.06 -0.79
C LEU A 312 8.74 -9.22 -0.57
N LYS A 313 9.10 -9.47 0.69
CA LYS A 313 9.85 -10.67 1.04
C LYS A 313 8.90 -11.86 1.14
N ALA A 314 9.35 -13.02 0.67
CA ALA A 314 8.55 -14.26 0.66
C ALA A 314 8.08 -14.69 2.06
N ASP A 315 8.82 -14.33 3.12
CA ASP A 315 8.48 -14.59 4.53
C ASP A 315 7.30 -13.73 5.06
N GLN A 316 6.94 -12.67 4.33
CA GLN A 316 5.86 -11.75 4.67
C GLN A 316 4.52 -12.08 3.99
N LEU A 317 4.50 -13.11 3.11
CA LEU A 317 3.29 -13.59 2.47
C LEU A 317 2.42 -14.38 3.47
N THR A 318 1.63 -13.66 4.26
CA THR A 318 0.61 -14.28 5.11
C THR A 318 -0.67 -14.50 4.31
N ILE A 319 -0.87 -15.72 3.83
CA ILE A 319 -2.11 -16.10 3.14
C ILE A 319 -3.14 -16.49 4.22
N SER A 320 -4.10 -15.60 4.47
CA SER A 320 -5.18 -15.90 5.40
C SER A 320 -6.12 -16.97 4.81
N PRO A 321 -6.40 -18.07 5.52
CA PRO A 321 -7.37 -19.08 5.05
C PRO A 321 -8.76 -18.49 4.81
N VAL A 322 -9.12 -17.44 5.53
CA VAL A 322 -10.41 -16.75 5.38
C VAL A 322 -10.50 -16.04 4.03
N SER A 323 -9.42 -15.36 3.58
CA SER A 323 -9.43 -14.70 2.26
C SER A 323 -9.44 -15.70 1.11
N LEU A 324 -8.74 -16.85 1.25
CA LEU A 324 -8.84 -17.92 0.28
C LEU A 324 -10.27 -18.47 0.19
N GLY A 325 -10.91 -18.73 1.33
CA GLY A 325 -12.29 -19.17 1.39
C GLY A 325 -13.25 -18.16 0.75
N LEU A 326 -13.07 -16.87 1.02
CA LEU A 326 -13.88 -15.80 0.43
C LEU A 326 -13.69 -15.73 -1.10
N THR A 327 -12.45 -15.86 -1.59
CA THR A 327 -12.15 -15.87 -3.04
C THR A 327 -12.82 -17.04 -3.75
N VAL A 328 -12.75 -18.24 -3.17
CA VAL A 328 -13.42 -19.42 -3.70
C VAL A 328 -14.94 -19.26 -3.68
N ALA A 329 -15.49 -18.70 -2.59
CA ALA A 329 -16.92 -18.43 -2.48
C ALA A 329 -17.41 -17.43 -3.54
N LEU A 330 -16.68 -16.33 -3.74
CA LEU A 330 -16.98 -15.31 -4.75
C LEU A 330 -16.89 -15.89 -6.17
N GLY A 331 -15.85 -16.64 -6.50
CA GLY A 331 -15.70 -17.26 -7.82
C GLY A 331 -16.80 -18.27 -8.11
N THR A 332 -17.20 -19.07 -7.11
CA THR A 332 -18.32 -20.02 -7.20
C THR A 332 -19.66 -19.27 -7.38
N LEU A 333 -19.86 -18.16 -6.66
CA LEU A 333 -21.05 -17.32 -6.77
C LEU A 333 -21.17 -16.71 -8.17
N VAL A 334 -20.09 -16.18 -8.72
CA VAL A 334 -20.04 -15.63 -10.09
C VAL A 334 -20.42 -16.71 -11.12
N THR A 335 -19.89 -17.92 -10.96
CA THR A 335 -20.25 -19.06 -11.82
C THR A 335 -21.72 -19.43 -11.71
N LEU A 336 -22.29 -19.49 -10.51
CA LEU A 336 -23.71 -19.76 -10.30
C LEU A 336 -24.61 -18.70 -10.94
N ILE A 337 -24.26 -17.42 -10.83
CA ILE A 337 -24.97 -16.30 -11.48
C ILE A 337 -24.94 -16.48 -13.01
N ALA A 338 -23.76 -16.80 -13.57
CA ALA A 338 -23.59 -17.03 -15.00
C ALA A 338 -24.45 -18.19 -15.53
N VAL A 339 -24.56 -19.29 -14.76
CA VAL A 339 -25.31 -20.50 -15.14
C VAL A 339 -26.82 -20.32 -14.93
N LEU A 340 -27.26 -19.35 -14.13
CA LEU A 340 -28.68 -19.20 -13.78
C LEU A 340 -29.57 -18.91 -15.00
N ARG A 341 -29.10 -18.09 -15.95
CA ARG A 341 -29.85 -17.80 -17.21
C ARG A 341 -29.99 -19.04 -18.09
N PRO A 342 -28.91 -19.77 -18.46
CA PRO A 342 -29.06 -20.99 -19.25
C PRO A 342 -29.84 -22.08 -18.51
N ALA A 343 -29.73 -22.24 -17.20
CA ALA A 343 -30.51 -23.16 -16.41
C ALA A 343 -32.03 -22.89 -16.51
N ARG A 344 -32.43 -21.61 -16.42
CA ARG A 344 -33.83 -21.21 -16.60
C ARG A 344 -34.32 -21.45 -18.03
N LYS A 345 -33.48 -21.23 -19.04
CA LYS A 345 -33.82 -21.47 -20.44
C LYS A 345 -34.04 -22.96 -20.67
N ALA A 346 -33.20 -23.85 -20.11
CA ALA A 346 -33.33 -25.30 -20.18
C ALA A 346 -34.69 -25.81 -19.66
N THR A 347 -35.21 -25.20 -18.60
CA THR A 347 -36.50 -25.62 -17.99
C THR A 347 -37.74 -25.18 -18.76
N ARG A 348 -37.61 -24.21 -19.69
CA ARG A 348 -38.72 -23.68 -20.47
C ARG A 348 -38.97 -24.39 -21.79
N ILE A 349 -38.07 -25.29 -22.23
CA ILE A 349 -38.21 -26.01 -23.48
C ILE A 349 -39.38 -26.99 -23.36
N SER A 350 -40.31 -26.91 -24.32
CA SER A 350 -41.46 -27.81 -24.38
C SER A 350 -41.01 -29.23 -24.80
N PRO A 351 -41.54 -30.32 -24.19
CA PRO A 351 -41.17 -31.69 -24.57
C PRO A 351 -41.42 -31.98 -26.06
N LEU A 352 -42.49 -31.40 -26.63
CA LEU A 352 -42.86 -31.59 -28.02
C LEU A 352 -41.82 -31.04 -29.00
N VAL A 353 -41.30 -29.80 -28.73
CA VAL A 353 -40.27 -29.14 -29.53
C VAL A 353 -38.94 -29.88 -29.42
N ALA A 354 -38.65 -30.48 -28.28
CA ALA A 354 -37.43 -31.25 -28.06
C ALA A 354 -37.40 -32.56 -28.89
N LEU A 355 -38.55 -33.13 -29.19
CA LEU A 355 -38.69 -34.36 -29.98
C LEU A 355 -38.74 -34.11 -31.49
N THR A 356 -39.35 -33.00 -31.96
CA THR A 356 -39.50 -32.68 -33.39
C THR A 356 -38.27 -32.01 -34.02
N GLY A 357 -37.25 -31.63 -33.23
CA GLY A 357 -36.02 -31.05 -33.74
C GLY A 357 -36.15 -29.65 -34.35
N GLN A 358 -37.35 -29.05 -34.34
CA GLN A 358 -37.57 -27.68 -34.81
C GLN A 358 -37.22 -26.68 -33.70
N VAL A 359 -36.00 -26.23 -33.72
CA VAL A 359 -35.60 -25.04 -32.95
C VAL A 359 -36.06 -23.82 -33.74
N THR A 360 -37.22 -23.28 -33.41
CA THR A 360 -37.56 -21.94 -33.85
C THR A 360 -36.56 -20.97 -33.22
N SER A 361 -35.78 -20.33 -34.07
CA SER A 361 -34.83 -19.24 -33.75
C SER A 361 -35.53 -18.06 -33.06
#